data_4b57918f7a05c5f817bcc728a2a6f951
#
_entry.id   4b57918f7a05c5f817bcc728a2a6f951
#
_cell.length_a   1.000
_cell.length_b   1.000
_cell.length_c   1.000
_cell.angle_alpha   90.00
_cell.angle_beta   90.00
_cell.angle_gamma   90.00
#
_symmetry.space_group_name_H-M   'P 1'
#
loop_
_entity.id
_entity.type
_entity.pdbx_description
1 polymer ?
#
loop_
_entity_poly.entity_id
_entity_poly.type
_entity_poly.pdbx_seq_one_letter_code
_entity_poly.pdbx_strand_id
1 'polypeptide(L)'
;MLTRLLYVVLIVLGPGLAMTGSNPLFAANDELFAPMSSEKARSQSLDWTAAQGLKDRALIDAIGKLWAPNESQKRPAELHKLTIRTFSLAKPAVAELVKRCQFGIVVAPTSPILESDANSDFFTSNLQAYAGTFLTQAEFFDEALKLFGKTKPQQLIDPASYFFHKAVCEHRLLKAKEGLATLKQLLENTSDIPVRYSTVADLMKSDLEKLKEKSLDEVSRMMSDVERRLKLGRGGAKVQKTEEEIVSRLDELIKKLEQQQQQSQSQSGNGQGAPQGAPDSIIKGSTAPGEVDERDIGGKAGWGALPPKQQTKARNLIDRELPPHYRNAIEQYLRKLAARQETRSR
;
A
#
# COMPACT_ATOMS: atom_id res chain seq x y z
N MET A 1 -8.87 -14.60 80.61
CA MET A 1 -10.06 -15.41 80.38
C MET A 1 -10.28 -15.43 78.90
N LEU A 2 -9.75 -16.42 78.26
CA LEU A 2 -10.34 -17.66 77.74
C LEU A 2 -11.65 -17.48 77.02
N THR A 3 -11.64 -17.61 75.72
CA THR A 3 -12.31 -18.74 75.04
C THR A 3 -11.86 -18.91 73.58
N ARG A 4 -11.26 -20.05 73.29
CA ARG A 4 -10.92 -20.55 71.95
C ARG A 4 -12.22 -21.04 71.27
N LEU A 5 -12.44 -20.73 69.99
CA LEU A 5 -13.39 -21.47 69.20
C LEU A 5 -12.66 -22.09 67.97
N LEU A 6 -12.60 -23.44 68.02
CA LEU A 6 -12.17 -24.28 66.90
C LEU A 6 -13.22 -24.22 65.80
N TYR A 7 -12.79 -23.98 64.56
CA TYR A 7 -13.59 -24.33 63.36
C TYR A 7 -12.93 -25.47 62.63
N VAL A 8 -13.69 -26.56 62.58
CA VAL A 8 -13.40 -27.81 61.86
C VAL A 8 -13.56 -27.53 60.36
N VAL A 9 -12.50 -27.79 59.61
CA VAL A 9 -12.54 -27.79 58.13
C VAL A 9 -13.00 -29.14 57.64
N LEU A 10 -14.17 -29.20 57.04
CA LEU A 10 -14.72 -30.36 56.36
C LEU A 10 -14.22 -30.35 54.91
N ILE A 11 -13.28 -31.25 54.59
CA ILE A 11 -12.83 -31.48 53.21
C ILE A 11 -13.83 -32.41 52.53
N VAL A 12 -14.60 -31.86 51.54
CA VAL A 12 -15.41 -32.66 50.63
C VAL A 12 -14.60 -32.86 49.34
N LEU A 13 -14.15 -34.08 49.12
CA LEU A 13 -13.65 -34.54 47.84
C LEU A 13 -14.84 -34.70 46.88
N GLY A 14 -14.92 -33.88 45.85
CA GLY A 14 -15.79 -34.05 44.71
C GLY A 14 -15.01 -34.41 43.45
N PRO A 15 -15.55 -35.24 42.54
CA PRO A 15 -14.82 -35.84 41.44
C PRO A 15 -14.50 -34.85 40.33
N GLY A 16 -13.32 -35.02 39.71
CA GLY A 16 -12.77 -34.17 38.68
C GLY A 16 -13.67 -34.04 37.46
N LEU A 17 -14.00 -32.80 37.12
CA LEU A 17 -14.40 -32.42 35.77
C LEU A 17 -13.16 -32.01 35.01
N ALA A 18 -12.81 -32.81 34.02
CA ALA A 18 -11.83 -32.42 33.00
C ALA A 18 -12.34 -31.19 32.26
N MET A 19 -11.81 -30.01 32.61
CA MET A 19 -11.94 -28.84 31.80
C MET A 19 -11.05 -29.00 30.55
N THR A 20 -11.67 -29.41 29.45
CA THR A 20 -11.11 -29.20 28.10
C THR A 20 -10.93 -27.71 27.93
N GLY A 21 -9.66 -27.29 28.01
CA GLY A 21 -9.25 -25.92 27.71
C GLY A 21 -9.57 -25.60 26.25
N SER A 22 -10.74 -25.06 26.00
CA SER A 22 -10.99 -24.26 24.81
C SER A 22 -10.22 -22.96 25.00
N ASN A 23 -9.06 -22.85 24.35
CA ASN A 23 -8.43 -21.58 24.10
C ASN A 23 -9.49 -20.63 23.53
N PRO A 24 -9.73 -19.46 24.09
CA PRO A 24 -10.45 -18.41 23.41
C PRO A 24 -9.52 -17.84 22.35
N LEU A 25 -9.35 -18.55 21.24
CA LEU A 25 -8.82 -18.01 20.02
C LEU A 25 -9.78 -16.95 19.55
N PHE A 26 -9.39 -15.69 19.78
CA PHE A 26 -9.84 -14.51 19.06
C PHE A 26 -11.37 -14.46 18.72
N ALA A 27 -12.16 -14.19 19.74
CA ALA A 27 -13.34 -13.35 19.50
C ALA A 27 -12.76 -11.96 19.17
N ALA A 28 -12.45 -11.69 17.91
CA ALA A 28 -12.34 -10.35 17.41
C ALA A 28 -13.71 -9.72 17.71
N ASN A 29 -13.78 -8.79 18.66
CA ASN A 29 -14.91 -7.89 18.77
C ASN A 29 -14.98 -7.21 17.40
N ASP A 30 -15.93 -7.59 16.58
CA ASP A 30 -16.27 -6.92 15.33
C ASP A 30 -16.87 -5.56 15.72
N GLU A 31 -16.00 -4.63 16.12
CA GLU A 31 -16.40 -3.28 16.53
C GLU A 31 -16.88 -2.54 15.28
N LEU A 32 -18.15 -2.17 15.28
CA LEU A 32 -18.75 -1.44 14.17
C LEU A 32 -18.29 0.03 14.21
N PHE A 33 -17.57 0.46 13.20
CA PHE A 33 -17.13 1.84 13.02
C PHE A 33 -18.20 2.66 12.31
N ALA A 34 -18.99 3.39 13.09
CA ALA A 34 -19.99 4.31 12.57
C ALA A 34 -19.44 5.73 12.49
N PRO A 35 -19.83 6.53 11.47
CA PRO A 35 -19.51 7.94 11.43
C PRO A 35 -20.09 8.67 12.65
N MET A 36 -19.35 9.65 13.13
CA MET A 36 -19.78 10.44 14.27
C MET A 36 -21.01 11.29 13.89
N SER A 37 -22.03 11.31 14.73
CA SER A 37 -23.20 12.18 14.50
C SER A 37 -22.81 13.65 14.50
N SER A 38 -23.56 14.49 13.77
CA SER A 38 -23.33 15.95 13.70
C SER A 38 -23.33 16.60 15.08
N GLU A 39 -24.19 16.13 15.96
CA GLU A 39 -24.33 16.64 17.32
C GLU A 39 -23.10 16.32 18.18
N LYS A 40 -22.65 15.07 18.13
CA LYS A 40 -21.44 14.62 18.85
C LYS A 40 -20.19 15.29 18.31
N ALA A 41 -20.03 15.42 16.99
CA ALA A 41 -18.89 16.10 16.37
C ALA A 41 -18.82 17.56 16.75
N ARG A 42 -20.00 18.25 16.76
CA ARG A 42 -20.13 19.62 17.24
C ARG A 42 -19.75 19.76 18.70
N SER A 43 -20.36 18.96 19.59
CA SER A 43 -20.06 18.99 21.02
C SER A 43 -18.58 18.79 21.28
N GLN A 44 -17.98 17.71 20.78
CA GLN A 44 -16.56 17.42 20.98
C GLN A 44 -15.63 18.53 20.44
N SER A 45 -15.98 19.15 19.30
CA SER A 45 -15.19 20.24 18.73
C SER A 45 -15.27 21.51 19.58
N LEU A 46 -16.45 21.84 20.11
CA LEU A 46 -16.64 23.00 20.97
C LEU A 46 -16.03 22.79 22.37
N ASP A 47 -16.19 21.60 22.95
CA ASP A 47 -15.60 21.24 24.25
C ASP A 47 -14.06 21.28 24.17
N TRP A 48 -13.50 20.74 23.08
CA TRP A 48 -12.07 20.86 22.83
C TRP A 48 -11.62 22.31 22.70
N THR A 49 -12.39 23.17 22.00
CA THR A 49 -12.09 24.57 21.82
C THR A 49 -12.12 25.31 23.17
N ALA A 50 -13.12 25.03 23.99
CA ALA A 50 -13.23 25.61 25.35
C ALA A 50 -12.02 25.23 26.22
N ALA A 51 -11.57 23.99 26.13
CA ALA A 51 -10.38 23.48 26.84
C ALA A 51 -9.07 24.19 26.41
N GLN A 52 -9.03 24.83 25.22
CA GLN A 52 -7.85 25.60 24.80
C GLN A 52 -7.74 26.97 25.50
N GLY A 53 -8.75 27.39 26.25
CA GLY A 53 -8.72 28.66 27.00
C GLY A 53 -8.66 29.90 26.10
N LEU A 54 -9.29 29.85 24.92
CA LEU A 54 -9.35 30.99 24.00
C LEU A 54 -10.01 32.20 24.66
N LYS A 55 -9.36 33.36 24.62
CA LYS A 55 -9.87 34.63 25.18
C LYS A 55 -10.43 35.55 24.10
N ASP A 56 -10.07 35.33 22.85
CA ASP A 56 -10.52 36.16 21.73
C ASP A 56 -11.98 35.84 21.39
N ARG A 57 -12.85 36.80 21.70
CA ARG A 57 -14.28 36.67 21.47
C ARG A 57 -14.64 36.57 19.98
N ALA A 58 -13.90 37.27 19.14
CA ALA A 58 -14.14 37.19 17.68
C ALA A 58 -13.87 35.81 17.13
N LEU A 59 -12.83 35.11 17.62
CA LEU A 59 -12.54 33.70 17.27
C LEU A 59 -13.62 32.76 17.80
N ILE A 60 -14.06 32.92 19.02
CA ILE A 60 -15.13 32.11 19.61
C ILE A 60 -16.42 32.25 18.80
N ASP A 61 -16.80 33.48 18.44
CA ASP A 61 -17.99 33.77 17.64
C ASP A 61 -17.84 33.18 16.20
N ALA A 62 -16.66 33.28 15.63
CA ALA A 62 -16.37 32.67 14.32
C ALA A 62 -16.52 31.14 14.34
N ILE A 63 -16.01 30.48 15.39
CA ILE A 63 -16.17 29.01 15.58
C ILE A 63 -17.66 28.68 15.80
N GLY A 64 -18.39 29.45 16.60
CA GLY A 64 -19.82 29.27 16.81
C GLY A 64 -20.61 29.34 15.49
N LYS A 65 -20.28 30.29 14.61
CA LYS A 65 -20.91 30.45 13.29
C LYS A 65 -20.60 29.26 12.34
N LEU A 66 -19.41 28.64 12.42
CA LEU A 66 -19.11 27.46 11.64
C LEU A 66 -20.04 26.29 11.96
N TRP A 67 -20.46 26.18 13.21
CA TRP A 67 -21.33 25.11 13.70
C TRP A 67 -22.82 25.51 13.75
N ALA A 68 -23.20 26.60 13.08
CA ALA A 68 -24.61 26.91 12.89
C ALA A 68 -25.32 25.80 12.07
N PRO A 69 -26.59 25.49 12.37
CA PRO A 69 -27.32 24.45 11.67
C PRO A 69 -27.32 24.66 10.15
N ASN A 70 -26.80 23.65 9.42
CA ASN A 70 -26.76 23.64 7.97
C ASN A 70 -26.99 22.20 7.47
N GLU A 71 -27.78 22.01 6.43
CA GLU A 71 -28.09 20.72 5.83
C GLU A 71 -26.85 20.00 5.28
N SER A 72 -25.85 20.75 4.78
CA SER A 72 -24.60 20.17 4.24
C SER A 72 -23.70 19.55 5.31
N GLN A 73 -23.94 19.83 6.60
CA GLN A 73 -23.17 19.28 7.72
C GLN A 73 -23.49 17.82 8.05
N LYS A 74 -24.47 17.23 7.37
CA LYS A 74 -24.89 15.85 7.65
C LYS A 74 -23.89 14.80 7.14
N ARG A 75 -23.04 15.14 6.17
CA ARG A 75 -22.04 14.19 5.61
C ARG A 75 -20.80 14.11 6.49
N PRO A 76 -20.29 12.90 6.82
CA PRO A 76 -19.12 12.73 7.67
C PRO A 76 -17.88 13.51 7.19
N ALA A 77 -17.63 13.50 5.89
CA ALA A 77 -16.50 14.21 5.29
C ALA A 77 -16.59 15.74 5.48
N GLU A 78 -17.79 16.34 5.46
CA GLU A 78 -17.97 17.76 5.69
C GLU A 78 -17.85 18.10 7.19
N LEU A 79 -18.37 17.23 8.07
CA LEU A 79 -18.17 17.37 9.51
C LEU A 79 -16.69 17.33 9.89
N HIS A 80 -15.93 16.40 9.27
CA HIS A 80 -14.49 16.32 9.47
C HIS A 80 -13.79 17.62 9.03
N LYS A 81 -14.14 18.16 7.85
CA LYS A 81 -13.59 19.46 7.39
C LYS A 81 -13.91 20.61 8.34
N LEU A 82 -15.15 20.66 8.86
CA LEU A 82 -15.54 21.68 9.86
C LEU A 82 -14.71 21.58 11.13
N THR A 83 -14.50 20.37 11.62
CA THR A 83 -13.68 20.11 12.79
C THR A 83 -12.23 20.56 12.57
N ILE A 84 -11.63 20.20 11.44
CA ILE A 84 -10.27 20.66 11.10
C ILE A 84 -10.20 22.18 10.97
N ARG A 85 -11.23 22.82 10.41
CA ARG A 85 -11.32 24.29 10.37
C ARG A 85 -11.42 24.90 11.75
N THR A 86 -12.20 24.29 12.67
CA THR A 86 -12.26 24.69 14.08
C THR A 86 -10.89 24.62 14.74
N PHE A 87 -10.19 23.51 14.56
CA PHE A 87 -8.82 23.34 15.06
C PHE A 87 -7.85 24.38 14.50
N SER A 88 -7.98 24.70 13.20
CA SER A 88 -7.15 25.71 12.53
C SER A 88 -7.37 27.13 13.09
N LEU A 89 -8.60 27.48 13.43
CA LEU A 89 -8.90 28.76 14.07
C LEU A 89 -8.36 28.82 15.50
N ALA A 90 -8.42 27.72 16.23
CA ALA A 90 -7.99 27.68 17.63
C ALA A 90 -6.46 27.57 17.80
N LYS A 91 -5.75 26.91 16.86
CA LYS A 91 -4.30 26.67 16.93
C LYS A 91 -3.58 27.07 15.64
N PRO A 92 -2.70 28.10 15.67
CA PRO A 92 -1.93 28.54 14.49
C PRO A 92 -1.08 27.41 13.85
N ALA A 93 -0.56 26.47 14.66
CA ALA A 93 0.19 25.31 14.14
C ALA A 93 -0.66 24.39 13.27
N VAL A 94 -1.96 24.26 13.56
CA VAL A 94 -2.89 23.51 12.69
C VAL A 94 -3.18 24.28 11.42
N ALA A 95 -3.39 25.59 11.51
CA ALA A 95 -3.59 26.44 10.34
C ALA A 95 -2.41 26.33 9.35
N GLU A 96 -1.20 26.36 9.87
CA GLU A 96 0.00 26.20 9.05
C GLU A 96 0.08 24.79 8.42
N LEU A 97 -0.24 23.71 9.15
CA LEU A 97 -0.32 22.36 8.63
C LEU A 97 -1.34 22.26 7.49
N VAL A 98 -2.56 22.77 7.72
CA VAL A 98 -3.64 22.76 6.72
C VAL A 98 -3.24 23.53 5.46
N LYS A 99 -2.61 24.71 5.64
CA LYS A 99 -2.08 25.49 4.52
C LYS A 99 -1.06 24.71 3.71
N ARG A 100 -0.11 24.04 4.35
CA ARG A 100 0.86 23.17 3.66
C ARG A 100 0.18 22.07 2.87
N CYS A 101 -0.82 21.40 3.45
CA CYS A 101 -1.60 20.38 2.77
C CYS A 101 -2.31 20.92 1.51
N GLN A 102 -2.79 22.15 1.51
CA GLN A 102 -3.51 22.76 0.39
C GLN A 102 -2.61 23.16 -0.78
N PHE A 103 -1.35 23.53 -0.53
CA PHE A 103 -0.45 24.07 -1.56
C PHE A 103 0.37 23.01 -2.30
N GLY A 104 0.05 21.72 -2.19
CA GLY A 104 0.68 20.66 -2.99
C GLY A 104 2.20 20.59 -2.82
N ILE A 105 2.69 20.61 -1.60
CA ILE A 105 4.11 20.68 -1.29
C ILE A 105 4.85 19.41 -1.75
N VAL A 106 5.98 19.58 -2.43
CA VAL A 106 6.87 18.50 -2.91
C VAL A 106 7.42 17.66 -1.75
N VAL A 107 7.58 18.25 -0.57
CA VAL A 107 8.06 17.56 0.64
C VAL A 107 6.86 17.25 1.54
N ALA A 108 6.78 16.01 2.03
CA ALA A 108 5.72 15.58 2.94
C ALA A 108 5.62 16.52 4.15
N PRO A 109 4.43 17.05 4.47
CA PRO A 109 4.26 17.96 5.58
C PRO A 109 4.51 17.22 6.90
N THR A 110 5.44 17.72 7.69
CA THR A 110 5.72 17.25 9.04
C THR A 110 5.35 18.36 10.03
N SER A 111 4.74 18.00 11.14
CA SER A 111 4.44 18.94 12.21
C SER A 111 4.48 18.23 13.55
N PRO A 112 5.16 18.79 14.57
CA PRO A 112 5.18 18.21 15.92
C PRO A 112 3.79 18.01 16.52
N ILE A 113 2.79 18.79 16.08
CA ILE A 113 1.41 18.68 16.56
C ILE A 113 0.75 17.34 16.19
N LEU A 114 1.22 16.67 15.16
CA LEU A 114 0.76 15.32 14.75
C LEU A 114 1.32 14.20 15.63
N GLU A 115 2.37 14.49 16.39
CA GLU A 115 3.09 13.51 17.22
C GLU A 115 2.96 13.77 18.72
N SER A 116 2.27 14.84 19.12
CA SER A 116 2.15 15.24 20.52
C SER A 116 1.12 14.40 21.27
N ASP A 117 1.57 13.66 22.27
CA ASP A 117 0.72 12.90 23.21
C ASP A 117 -0.03 13.81 24.21
N ALA A 118 0.31 15.09 24.26
CA ALA A 118 -0.31 16.06 25.16
C ALA A 118 -1.71 16.54 24.72
N ASN A 119 -2.15 16.14 23.53
CA ASN A 119 -3.45 16.51 22.98
C ASN A 119 -4.50 15.43 23.24
N SER A 120 -5.78 15.80 23.21
CA SER A 120 -6.86 14.82 23.31
C SER A 120 -6.85 13.85 22.12
N ASP A 121 -7.25 12.60 22.36
CA ASP A 121 -7.35 11.56 21.32
C ASP A 121 -8.24 11.98 20.16
N PHE A 122 -9.36 12.68 20.44
CA PHE A 122 -10.24 13.22 19.41
C PHE A 122 -9.53 14.20 18.47
N PHE A 123 -8.81 15.16 19.04
CA PHE A 123 -8.05 16.15 18.26
C PHE A 123 -6.97 15.46 17.42
N THR A 124 -6.12 14.64 18.08
CA THR A 124 -4.96 14.03 17.44
C THR A 124 -5.38 13.07 16.33
N SER A 125 -6.37 12.19 16.58
CA SER A 125 -6.82 11.21 15.60
C SER A 125 -7.44 11.86 14.36
N ASN A 126 -8.30 12.87 14.53
CA ASN A 126 -8.90 13.56 13.38
C ASN A 126 -7.87 14.38 12.59
N LEU A 127 -6.89 15.00 13.26
CA LEU A 127 -5.82 15.72 12.58
C LEU A 127 -4.86 14.77 11.82
N GLN A 128 -4.52 13.63 12.42
CA GLN A 128 -3.73 12.58 11.77
C GLN A 128 -4.45 11.99 10.57
N ALA A 129 -5.76 11.71 10.67
CA ALA A 129 -6.57 11.23 9.56
C ALA A 129 -6.62 12.25 8.41
N TYR A 130 -6.78 13.54 8.72
CA TYR A 130 -6.74 14.61 7.72
C TYR A 130 -5.39 14.68 6.99
N ALA A 131 -4.29 14.73 7.73
CA ALA A 131 -2.95 14.78 7.17
C ALA A 131 -2.61 13.50 6.41
N GLY A 132 -3.00 12.33 6.93
CA GLY A 132 -2.82 11.04 6.28
C GLY A 132 -3.57 10.94 4.95
N THR A 133 -4.80 11.44 4.88
CA THR A 133 -5.58 11.53 3.64
C THR A 133 -4.87 12.40 2.59
N PHE A 134 -4.40 13.58 3.00
CA PHE A 134 -3.61 14.44 2.11
C PHE A 134 -2.34 13.75 1.62
N LEU A 135 -1.58 13.13 2.51
CA LEU A 135 -0.35 12.41 2.15
C LEU A 135 -0.63 11.25 1.18
N THR A 136 -1.75 10.55 1.36
CA THR A 136 -2.19 9.50 0.42
C THR A 136 -2.45 10.06 -0.96
N GLN A 137 -3.16 11.19 -1.06
CA GLN A 137 -3.45 11.87 -2.33
C GLN A 137 -2.19 12.42 -3.00
N ALA A 138 -1.21 12.84 -2.21
CA ALA A 138 0.10 13.31 -2.69
C ALA A 138 1.12 12.18 -2.88
N GLU A 139 0.68 10.91 -2.81
CA GLU A 139 1.50 9.70 -3.00
C GLU A 139 2.62 9.49 -1.96
N PHE A 140 2.56 10.14 -0.79
CA PHE A 140 3.47 9.92 0.34
C PHE A 140 2.99 8.76 1.22
N PHE A 141 2.85 7.57 0.64
CA PHE A 141 2.19 6.42 1.28
C PHE A 141 2.87 5.95 2.57
N ASP A 142 4.20 6.00 2.66
CA ASP A 142 4.93 5.59 3.87
C ASP A 142 4.60 6.50 5.06
N GLU A 143 4.58 7.81 4.83
CA GLU A 143 4.27 8.82 5.85
C GLU A 143 2.79 8.77 6.23
N ALA A 144 1.91 8.57 5.25
CA ALA A 144 0.48 8.40 5.51
C ALA A 144 0.23 7.19 6.42
N LEU A 145 0.84 6.03 6.13
CA LEU A 145 0.71 4.83 6.98
C LEU A 145 1.25 5.05 8.39
N LYS A 146 2.35 5.80 8.55
CA LYS A 146 2.89 6.13 9.87
C LYS A 146 1.87 6.93 10.69
N LEU A 147 1.16 7.86 10.09
CA LEU A 147 0.10 8.62 10.76
C LEU A 147 -1.12 7.75 11.04
N PHE A 148 -1.60 7.00 10.05
CA PHE A 148 -2.74 6.10 10.22
C PHE A 148 -2.49 5.03 11.30
N GLY A 149 -1.25 4.57 11.46
CA GLY A 149 -0.87 3.62 12.52
C GLY A 149 -0.96 4.18 13.94
N LYS A 150 -0.92 5.51 14.09
CA LYS A 150 -1.08 6.21 15.39
C LYS A 150 -2.52 6.64 15.66
N THR A 151 -3.37 6.65 14.63
CA THR A 151 -4.76 7.12 14.71
C THR A 151 -5.64 6.11 15.45
N LYS A 152 -6.50 6.59 16.34
CA LYS A 152 -7.51 5.80 17.05
C LYS A 152 -8.83 5.85 16.27
N PRO A 153 -9.25 4.78 15.56
CA PRO A 153 -10.42 4.84 14.67
C PRO A 153 -11.73 5.18 15.39
N GLN A 154 -11.87 4.81 16.66
CA GLN A 154 -13.04 5.08 17.50
C GLN A 154 -13.29 6.58 17.78
N GLN A 155 -12.26 7.39 17.59
CA GLN A 155 -12.32 8.85 17.81
C GLN A 155 -12.58 9.63 16.53
N LEU A 156 -12.73 8.95 15.40
CA LEU A 156 -12.86 9.60 14.11
C LEU A 156 -14.30 10.03 13.82
N ILE A 157 -14.40 11.15 13.14
CA ILE A 157 -15.67 11.65 12.58
C ILE A 157 -16.04 10.86 11.32
N ASP A 158 -15.03 10.52 10.50
CA ASP A 158 -15.18 9.81 9.22
C ASP A 158 -14.26 8.57 9.19
N PRO A 159 -14.64 7.46 9.85
CA PRO A 159 -13.86 6.24 9.84
C PRO A 159 -13.78 5.59 8.45
N ALA A 160 -14.81 5.72 7.61
CA ALA A 160 -14.80 5.16 6.25
C ALA A 160 -13.68 5.77 5.39
N SER A 161 -13.50 7.08 5.46
CA SER A 161 -12.40 7.77 4.76
C SER A 161 -11.03 7.32 5.27
N TYR A 162 -10.89 7.15 6.58
CA TYR A 162 -9.65 6.66 7.20
C TYR A 162 -9.27 5.26 6.70
N PHE A 163 -10.17 4.27 6.82
CA PHE A 163 -9.89 2.91 6.39
C PHE A 163 -9.64 2.82 4.89
N PHE A 164 -10.39 3.58 4.09
CA PHE A 164 -10.18 3.63 2.65
C PHE A 164 -8.76 4.12 2.29
N HIS A 165 -8.34 5.27 2.79
CA HIS A 165 -7.02 5.81 2.46
C HIS A 165 -5.87 5.00 3.04
N LYS A 166 -6.06 4.39 4.22
CA LYS A 166 -5.10 3.45 4.79
C LYS A 166 -4.95 2.22 3.89
N ALA A 167 -6.06 1.62 3.44
CA ALA A 167 -6.04 0.48 2.50
C ALA A 167 -5.36 0.85 1.16
N VAL A 168 -5.61 2.05 0.63
CA VAL A 168 -4.91 2.55 -0.58
C VAL A 168 -3.39 2.56 -0.35
N CYS A 169 -2.91 3.06 0.78
CA CYS A 169 -1.48 3.06 1.09
C CYS A 169 -0.91 1.64 1.20
N GLU A 170 -1.61 0.75 1.88
CA GLU A 170 -1.19 -0.65 2.05
C GLU A 170 -1.16 -1.39 0.72
N HIS A 171 -2.16 -1.19 -0.14
CA HIS A 171 -2.23 -1.73 -1.49
C HIS A 171 -1.05 -1.23 -2.34
N ARG A 172 -0.79 0.08 -2.35
CA ARG A 172 0.29 0.70 -3.13
C ARG A 172 1.69 0.30 -2.67
N LEU A 173 1.85 -0.04 -1.39
CA LEU A 173 3.10 -0.50 -0.79
C LEU A 173 3.23 -2.03 -0.76
N LEU A 174 2.37 -2.77 -1.45
CA LEU A 174 2.35 -4.24 -1.53
C LEU A 174 2.25 -4.94 -0.16
N LYS A 175 1.61 -4.29 0.80
CA LYS A 175 1.31 -4.86 2.12
C LYS A 175 0.00 -5.65 2.06
N ALA A 176 0.02 -6.80 1.39
CA ALA A 176 -1.18 -7.56 1.06
C ALA A 176 -1.97 -7.99 2.31
N LYS A 177 -1.30 -8.51 3.34
CA LYS A 177 -1.93 -8.96 4.59
C LYS A 177 -2.64 -7.81 5.31
N GLU A 178 -1.94 -6.71 5.53
CA GLU A 178 -2.46 -5.52 6.20
C GLU A 178 -3.57 -4.88 5.38
N GLY A 179 -3.39 -4.79 4.06
CA GLY A 179 -4.38 -4.25 3.14
C GLY A 179 -5.69 -5.03 3.16
N LEU A 180 -5.64 -6.36 3.09
CA LEU A 180 -6.83 -7.21 3.20
C LEU A 180 -7.53 -7.07 4.56
N ALA A 181 -6.77 -6.98 5.65
CA ALA A 181 -7.33 -6.76 6.98
C ALA A 181 -8.03 -5.38 7.08
N THR A 182 -7.39 -4.32 6.55
CA THR A 182 -7.98 -2.97 6.55
C THR A 182 -9.23 -2.89 5.64
N LEU A 183 -9.20 -3.56 4.47
CA LEU A 183 -10.36 -3.64 3.57
C LEU A 183 -11.51 -4.40 4.21
N LYS A 184 -11.24 -5.45 4.98
CA LYS A 184 -12.26 -6.14 5.78
C LYS A 184 -12.89 -5.19 6.79
N GLN A 185 -12.09 -4.42 7.54
CA GLN A 185 -12.63 -3.41 8.48
C GLN A 185 -13.50 -2.38 7.76
N LEU A 186 -13.09 -1.92 6.58
CA LEU A 186 -13.87 -0.98 5.80
C LEU A 186 -15.19 -1.59 5.34
N LEU A 187 -15.16 -2.76 4.68
CA LEU A 187 -16.33 -3.31 3.98
C LEU A 187 -17.33 -4.01 4.91
N GLU A 188 -16.85 -4.64 5.98
CA GLU A 188 -17.68 -5.47 6.87
C GLU A 188 -18.01 -4.78 8.19
N ASN A 189 -17.07 -3.94 8.72
CA ASN A 189 -17.17 -3.38 10.07
C ASN A 189 -17.29 -1.85 10.09
N THR A 190 -17.60 -1.21 8.96
CA THR A 190 -17.83 0.24 8.89
C THR A 190 -19.21 0.51 8.29
N SER A 191 -19.97 1.42 8.88
CA SER A 191 -21.27 1.85 8.33
C SER A 191 -21.14 3.12 7.49
N ASP A 192 -22.17 3.40 6.68
CA ASP A 192 -22.28 4.60 5.83
C ASP A 192 -21.09 4.83 4.88
N ILE A 193 -20.58 3.74 4.30
CA ILE A 193 -19.48 3.80 3.36
C ILE A 193 -19.94 4.45 2.05
N PRO A 194 -19.28 5.54 1.58
CA PRO A 194 -19.57 6.09 0.26
C PRO A 194 -19.39 5.03 -0.85
N VAL A 195 -20.34 4.93 -1.78
CA VAL A 195 -20.32 3.93 -2.87
C VAL A 195 -18.98 3.92 -3.64
N ARG A 196 -18.39 5.10 -3.87
CA ARG A 196 -17.06 5.20 -4.50
C ARG A 196 -15.96 4.46 -3.70
N TYR A 197 -16.06 4.43 -2.36
CA TYR A 197 -15.06 3.75 -1.52
C TYR A 197 -15.30 2.25 -1.52
N SER A 198 -16.55 1.79 -1.38
CA SER A 198 -16.85 0.36 -1.42
C SER A 198 -16.47 -0.26 -2.77
N THR A 199 -16.84 0.36 -3.89
CA THR A 199 -16.48 -0.13 -5.23
C THR A 199 -14.97 -0.27 -5.43
N VAL A 200 -14.19 0.76 -5.06
CA VAL A 200 -12.73 0.69 -5.21
C VAL A 200 -12.11 -0.28 -4.20
N ALA A 201 -12.67 -0.38 -2.99
CA ALA A 201 -12.22 -1.34 -1.98
C ALA A 201 -12.40 -2.80 -2.44
N ASP A 202 -13.54 -3.13 -3.07
CA ASP A 202 -13.78 -4.46 -3.66
C ASP A 202 -12.77 -4.79 -4.76
N LEU A 203 -12.45 -3.80 -5.61
CA LEU A 203 -11.42 -3.96 -6.64
C LEU A 203 -10.03 -4.19 -6.02
N MET A 204 -9.64 -3.39 -5.03
CA MET A 204 -8.37 -3.57 -4.32
C MET A 204 -8.29 -4.91 -3.60
N LYS A 205 -9.40 -5.37 -2.99
CA LYS A 205 -9.48 -6.69 -2.34
C LYS A 205 -9.23 -7.80 -3.35
N SER A 206 -9.98 -7.81 -4.46
CA SER A 206 -9.80 -8.81 -5.53
C SER A 206 -8.40 -8.80 -6.12
N ASP A 207 -7.78 -7.63 -6.23
CA ASP A 207 -6.44 -7.45 -6.76
C ASP A 207 -5.38 -8.01 -5.79
N LEU A 208 -5.47 -7.70 -4.49
CA LEU A 208 -4.56 -8.23 -3.48
C LEU A 208 -4.69 -9.75 -3.28
N GLU A 209 -5.91 -10.31 -3.38
CA GLU A 209 -6.16 -11.76 -3.29
C GLU A 209 -5.52 -12.53 -4.45
N LYS A 210 -5.42 -11.91 -5.63
CA LYS A 210 -4.83 -12.52 -6.83
C LYS A 210 -3.33 -12.29 -6.94
N LEU A 211 -2.77 -11.40 -6.15
CA LEU A 211 -1.35 -11.07 -6.17
C LEU A 211 -0.53 -12.29 -5.76
N LYS A 212 0.28 -12.78 -6.70
CA LYS A 212 1.19 -13.90 -6.45
C LYS A 212 2.58 -13.37 -6.14
N GLU A 213 3.14 -13.82 -5.04
CA GLU A 213 4.54 -13.54 -4.71
C GLU A 213 5.48 -14.05 -5.80
N LYS A 214 6.56 -13.33 -6.03
CA LYS A 214 7.59 -13.63 -7.04
C LYS A 214 7.04 -13.74 -8.46
N SER A 215 5.98 -13.02 -8.76
CA SER A 215 5.40 -12.91 -10.10
C SER A 215 5.91 -11.67 -10.84
N LEU A 216 5.76 -11.65 -12.16
CA LEU A 216 6.02 -10.44 -12.95
C LEU A 216 5.12 -9.27 -12.57
N ASP A 217 3.89 -9.55 -12.12
CA ASP A 217 2.97 -8.53 -11.63
C ASP A 217 3.51 -7.85 -10.38
N GLU A 218 4.00 -8.62 -9.40
CA GLU A 218 4.64 -8.06 -8.21
C GLU A 218 5.86 -7.20 -8.57
N VAL A 219 6.72 -7.70 -9.46
CA VAL A 219 7.90 -6.94 -9.94
C VAL A 219 7.48 -5.64 -10.61
N SER A 220 6.45 -5.66 -11.46
CA SER A 220 5.90 -4.45 -12.11
C SER A 220 5.43 -3.41 -11.10
N ARG A 221 4.77 -3.85 -10.02
CA ARG A 221 4.32 -2.96 -8.94
C ARG A 221 5.48 -2.39 -8.13
N MET A 222 6.52 -3.19 -7.86
CA MET A 222 7.75 -2.70 -7.23
C MET A 222 8.43 -1.64 -8.08
N MET A 223 8.51 -1.85 -9.41
CA MET A 223 9.03 -0.85 -10.35
C MET A 223 8.21 0.45 -10.32
N SER A 224 6.88 0.35 -10.25
CA SER A 224 5.98 1.49 -10.13
C SER A 224 6.19 2.26 -8.82
N ASP A 225 6.45 1.56 -7.70
CA ASP A 225 6.79 2.22 -6.43
C ASP A 225 8.14 2.95 -6.50
N VAL A 226 9.15 2.34 -7.13
CA VAL A 226 10.45 2.98 -7.37
C VAL A 226 10.29 4.24 -8.23
N GLU A 227 9.55 4.14 -9.36
CA GLU A 227 9.27 5.28 -10.23
C GLU A 227 8.61 6.43 -9.46
N ARG A 228 7.57 6.13 -8.69
CA ARG A 228 6.89 7.11 -7.84
C ARG A 228 7.85 7.78 -6.86
N ARG A 229 8.68 7.00 -6.16
CA ARG A 229 9.66 7.54 -5.21
C ARG A 229 10.67 8.45 -5.89
N LEU A 230 11.15 8.08 -7.06
CA LEU A 230 12.07 8.92 -7.85
C LEU A 230 11.40 10.22 -8.31
N LYS A 231 10.14 10.19 -8.73
CA LYS A 231 9.34 11.38 -9.04
C LYS A 231 9.21 12.32 -7.84
N LEU A 232 9.13 11.76 -6.64
CA LEU A 232 9.10 12.52 -5.38
C LEU A 232 10.50 12.98 -4.91
N GLY A 233 11.54 12.80 -5.72
CA GLY A 233 12.93 13.17 -5.38
C GLY A 233 13.58 12.26 -4.33
N ARG A 234 13.07 11.05 -4.14
CA ARG A 234 13.54 10.10 -3.11
C ARG A 234 14.34 8.95 -3.70
N GLY A 235 15.61 9.19 -4.02
CA GLY A 235 16.55 8.18 -4.54
C GLY A 235 17.42 7.50 -3.48
N GLY A 236 17.00 7.47 -2.21
CA GLY A 236 17.84 6.98 -1.10
C GLY A 236 17.93 5.45 -1.00
N ALA A 237 18.58 4.96 0.07
CA ALA A 237 18.89 3.54 0.30
C ALA A 237 17.70 2.59 0.15
N LYS A 238 16.48 3.02 0.50
CA LYS A 238 15.27 2.19 0.32
C LYS A 238 14.98 1.92 -1.16
N VAL A 239 15.15 2.91 -2.03
CA VAL A 239 14.95 2.76 -3.48
C VAL A 239 16.01 1.83 -4.05
N GLN A 240 17.27 2.05 -3.70
CA GLN A 240 18.39 1.19 -4.15
C GLN A 240 18.17 -0.27 -3.76
N LYS A 241 17.76 -0.52 -2.52
CA LYS A 241 17.43 -1.88 -2.06
C LYS A 241 16.28 -2.50 -2.85
N THR A 242 15.24 -1.72 -3.15
CA THR A 242 14.11 -2.21 -3.95
C THR A 242 14.54 -2.49 -5.39
N GLU A 243 15.42 -1.67 -5.97
CA GLU A 243 15.99 -1.91 -7.31
C GLU A 243 16.82 -3.20 -7.34
N GLU A 244 17.64 -3.46 -6.33
CA GLU A 244 18.39 -4.71 -6.20
C GLU A 244 17.46 -5.94 -6.08
N GLU A 245 16.38 -5.81 -5.30
CA GLU A 245 15.38 -6.86 -5.15
C GLU A 245 14.65 -7.14 -6.48
N ILE A 246 14.29 -6.10 -7.23
CA ILE A 246 13.69 -6.24 -8.57
C ILE A 246 14.61 -7.03 -9.50
N VAL A 247 15.91 -6.69 -9.55
CA VAL A 247 16.88 -7.41 -10.39
C VAL A 247 16.98 -8.86 -9.97
N SER A 248 17.11 -9.15 -8.68
CA SER A 248 17.18 -10.51 -8.15
C SER A 248 15.93 -11.34 -8.50
N ARG A 249 14.74 -10.76 -8.40
CA ARG A 249 13.47 -11.44 -8.75
C ARG A 249 13.35 -11.72 -10.25
N LEU A 250 13.81 -10.80 -11.10
CA LEU A 250 13.86 -11.01 -12.54
C LEU A 250 14.80 -12.14 -12.90
N ASP A 251 15.99 -12.21 -12.29
CA ASP A 251 16.94 -13.31 -12.49
C ASP A 251 16.35 -14.66 -12.07
N GLU A 252 15.63 -14.73 -10.94
CA GLU A 252 14.92 -15.94 -10.52
C GLU A 252 13.86 -16.38 -11.53
N LEU A 253 13.10 -15.44 -12.10
CA LEU A 253 12.07 -15.71 -13.10
C LEU A 253 12.68 -16.21 -14.41
N ILE A 254 13.76 -15.59 -14.88
CA ILE A 254 14.50 -16.02 -16.07
C ILE A 254 15.01 -17.45 -15.87
N LYS A 255 15.65 -17.72 -14.73
CA LYS A 255 16.16 -19.07 -14.43
C LYS A 255 15.06 -20.13 -14.41
N LYS A 256 13.88 -19.82 -13.87
CA LYS A 256 12.73 -20.74 -13.88
C LYS A 256 12.26 -21.03 -15.32
N LEU A 257 12.18 -20.00 -16.16
CA LEU A 257 11.77 -20.15 -17.55
C LEU A 257 12.78 -21.00 -18.35
N GLU A 258 14.08 -20.79 -18.14
CA GLU A 258 15.13 -21.59 -18.76
C GLU A 258 15.05 -23.07 -18.34
N GLN A 259 14.80 -23.34 -17.06
CA GLN A 259 14.61 -24.69 -16.55
C GLN A 259 13.38 -25.37 -17.15
N GLN A 260 12.27 -24.68 -17.29
CA GLN A 260 11.05 -25.20 -17.91
C GLN A 260 11.28 -25.52 -19.39
N GLN A 261 12.01 -24.67 -20.10
CA GLN A 261 12.38 -24.97 -21.52
C GLN A 261 13.26 -26.23 -21.65
N GLN A 262 14.24 -26.39 -20.75
CA GLN A 262 15.07 -27.57 -20.75
C GLN A 262 14.30 -28.87 -20.49
N GLN A 263 13.34 -28.82 -19.55
CA GLN A 263 12.49 -29.98 -19.24
C GLN A 263 11.54 -30.33 -20.38
N SER A 264 10.98 -29.34 -21.07
CA SER A 264 10.11 -29.60 -22.22
C SER A 264 10.86 -30.17 -23.42
N GLN A 265 12.13 -29.80 -23.60
CA GLN A 265 12.99 -30.40 -24.66
C GLN A 265 13.42 -31.81 -24.32
N SER A 266 13.63 -32.15 -23.04
CA SER A 266 14.03 -33.53 -22.66
C SER A 266 12.85 -34.50 -22.67
N GLN A 267 11.61 -34.06 -22.51
CA GLN A 267 10.42 -34.91 -22.65
C GLN A 267 10.04 -35.21 -24.11
N SER A 268 10.47 -34.37 -25.05
CA SER A 268 10.22 -34.59 -26.49
C SER A 268 11.19 -35.62 -27.15
N GLY A 269 12.18 -36.09 -26.39
CA GLY A 269 13.28 -36.92 -26.91
C GLY A 269 13.08 -38.43 -26.85
N ASN A 270 11.98 -38.98 -26.34
CA ASN A 270 11.79 -40.44 -26.20
C ASN A 270 10.64 -41.02 -27.04
N GLY A 271 10.36 -40.44 -28.17
CA GLY A 271 9.48 -41.00 -29.20
C GLY A 271 10.31 -41.52 -30.37
N GLN A 272 10.51 -42.82 -30.43
CA GLN A 272 11.09 -43.55 -31.58
C GLN A 272 10.11 -43.51 -32.76
N GLY A 273 9.95 -42.34 -33.38
CA GLY A 273 9.21 -42.11 -34.60
C GLY A 273 9.98 -41.11 -35.43
N ALA A 274 10.39 -41.53 -36.62
CA ALA A 274 11.05 -40.66 -37.59
C ALA A 274 10.24 -39.35 -37.74
N PRO A 275 10.85 -38.18 -37.71
CA PRO A 275 10.13 -36.91 -37.87
C PRO A 275 9.71 -36.79 -39.35
N GLN A 276 8.48 -37.20 -39.65
CA GLN A 276 7.84 -36.86 -40.92
C GLN A 276 7.33 -35.40 -40.70
N GLY A 277 8.13 -34.45 -41.19
CA GLY A 277 7.75 -33.01 -41.15
C GLY A 277 6.43 -32.84 -41.89
N ALA A 278 5.52 -32.05 -41.27
CA ALA A 278 4.29 -31.66 -41.95
C ALA A 278 4.62 -30.98 -43.29
N PRO A 279 3.88 -31.31 -44.39
CA PRO A 279 4.23 -30.86 -45.74
C PRO A 279 4.26 -29.34 -45.95
N ASP A 280 3.76 -28.57 -45.02
CA ASP A 280 3.75 -27.08 -45.05
C ASP A 280 4.94 -26.41 -44.35
N SER A 281 5.90 -27.17 -43.79
CA SER A 281 7.08 -26.63 -43.10
C SER A 281 8.32 -26.60 -43.99
N ILE A 282 8.17 -26.45 -45.29
CA ILE A 282 9.31 -26.24 -46.20
C ILE A 282 9.75 -24.79 -46.10
N ILE A 283 10.79 -24.54 -45.32
CA ILE A 283 11.53 -23.27 -45.34
C ILE A 283 12.22 -23.19 -46.72
N LYS A 284 11.63 -22.37 -47.59
CA LYS A 284 12.17 -22.10 -48.93
C LYS A 284 13.45 -21.28 -48.76
N GLY A 285 14.60 -21.91 -48.94
CA GLY A 285 15.92 -21.27 -48.95
C GLY A 285 16.73 -21.46 -47.69
N SER A 286 16.99 -22.70 -47.23
CA SER A 286 18.02 -22.94 -46.22
C SER A 286 19.32 -23.32 -46.91
N THR A 287 20.31 -22.49 -46.81
CA THR A 287 21.71 -22.87 -46.81
C THR A 287 22.01 -23.83 -45.67
N ALA A 288 22.98 -24.74 -45.83
CA ALA A 288 23.29 -25.85 -44.96
C ALA A 288 23.30 -25.54 -43.44
N PRO A 289 23.11 -26.59 -42.58
CA PRO A 289 23.09 -26.39 -41.12
C PRO A 289 24.44 -25.86 -40.63
N GLY A 290 24.49 -24.56 -40.28
CA GLY A 290 25.70 -23.91 -39.77
C GLY A 290 25.92 -22.46 -40.21
N GLU A 291 25.35 -22.03 -41.33
CA GLU A 291 25.42 -20.64 -41.79
C GLU A 291 24.07 -19.95 -41.61
N VAL A 292 24.00 -19.07 -40.63
CA VAL A 292 22.87 -18.18 -40.43
C VAL A 292 23.19 -16.87 -41.13
N ASP A 293 22.35 -16.44 -42.07
CA ASP A 293 22.43 -15.12 -42.68
C ASP A 293 22.50 -14.06 -41.59
N GLU A 294 23.58 -13.31 -41.54
CA GLU A 294 23.69 -12.12 -40.68
C GLU A 294 22.72 -11.06 -41.21
N ARG A 295 21.54 -11.03 -40.63
CA ARG A 295 20.64 -9.91 -40.82
C ARG A 295 21.26 -8.71 -40.13
N ASP A 296 21.67 -7.72 -40.89
CA ASP A 296 22.15 -6.43 -40.39
C ASP A 296 21.05 -5.75 -39.63
N ILE A 297 21.12 -5.89 -38.32
CA ILE A 297 20.22 -5.22 -37.39
C ILE A 297 20.86 -3.87 -37.07
N GLY A 298 20.58 -2.89 -37.93
CA GLY A 298 21.13 -1.55 -37.91
C GLY A 298 21.42 -1.00 -36.52
N GLY A 299 22.68 -0.61 -36.32
CA GLY A 299 23.20 0.11 -35.16
C GLY A 299 23.56 -0.77 -33.97
N LYS A 300 24.85 -0.95 -33.76
CA LYS A 300 25.47 -1.48 -32.53
C LYS A 300 25.04 -0.63 -31.31
N ALA A 301 23.83 -0.87 -30.79
CA ALA A 301 23.47 -0.45 -29.46
C ALA A 301 24.14 -1.44 -28.51
N GLY A 302 25.15 -0.98 -27.78
CA GLY A 302 25.86 -1.78 -26.78
C GLY A 302 24.92 -2.29 -25.70
N TRP A 303 24.46 -3.49 -25.90
CA TRP A 303 23.86 -4.31 -24.85
C TRP A 303 25.03 -4.91 -24.08
N GLY A 304 25.58 -4.21 -23.08
CA GLY A 304 26.63 -4.68 -22.19
C GLY A 304 27.41 -5.95 -22.62
N ALA A 305 28.38 -6.37 -21.93
CA ALA A 305 29.29 -7.47 -22.28
C ALA A 305 28.66 -8.90 -22.38
N LEU A 306 27.38 -9.00 -22.72
CA LEU A 306 26.70 -10.29 -22.94
C LEU A 306 27.15 -10.92 -24.28
N PRO A 307 27.49 -12.22 -24.32
CA PRO A 307 27.80 -12.94 -25.56
C PRO A 307 26.65 -12.84 -26.57
N PRO A 308 26.91 -12.71 -27.88
CA PRO A 308 25.89 -12.49 -28.94
C PRO A 308 24.71 -13.47 -28.90
N LYS A 309 24.95 -14.74 -28.57
CA LYS A 309 23.92 -15.79 -28.42
C LYS A 309 22.94 -15.48 -27.27
N GLN A 310 23.41 -14.85 -26.18
CA GLN A 310 22.55 -14.51 -25.05
C GLN A 310 21.74 -13.25 -25.34
N GLN A 311 22.32 -12.29 -26.07
CA GLN A 311 21.62 -11.09 -26.54
C GLN A 311 20.45 -11.45 -27.48
N THR A 312 20.67 -12.38 -28.42
CA THR A 312 19.64 -12.84 -29.35
C THR A 312 18.53 -13.61 -28.63
N LYS A 313 18.87 -14.43 -27.63
CA LYS A 313 17.87 -15.14 -26.81
C LYS A 313 17.00 -14.17 -25.98
N ALA A 314 17.61 -13.20 -25.33
CA ALA A 314 16.89 -12.19 -24.56
C ALA A 314 15.95 -11.35 -25.45
N ARG A 315 16.41 -10.99 -26.66
CA ARG A 315 15.61 -10.24 -27.64
C ARG A 315 14.42 -11.03 -28.15
N ASN A 316 14.62 -12.30 -28.48
CA ASN A 316 13.53 -13.17 -28.93
C ASN A 316 12.49 -13.45 -27.82
N LEU A 317 12.90 -13.51 -26.57
CA LEU A 317 12.00 -13.64 -25.43
C LEU A 317 11.17 -12.36 -25.22
N ILE A 318 11.80 -11.19 -25.30
CA ILE A 318 11.13 -9.88 -25.20
C ILE A 318 10.13 -9.71 -26.35
N ASP A 319 10.48 -10.11 -27.57
CA ASP A 319 9.62 -9.98 -28.76
C ASP A 319 8.43 -10.95 -28.74
N ARG A 320 8.53 -12.09 -28.07
CA ARG A 320 7.52 -13.15 -28.07
C ARG A 320 6.50 -13.06 -26.94
N GLU A 321 6.87 -12.53 -25.77
CA GLU A 321 6.06 -12.62 -24.56
C GLU A 321 5.56 -11.26 -24.02
N LEU A 322 6.04 -10.14 -24.56
CA LEU A 322 5.66 -8.81 -24.05
C LEU A 322 4.80 -8.02 -25.04
N PRO A 323 3.70 -7.42 -24.59
CA PRO A 323 2.91 -6.51 -25.40
C PRO A 323 3.77 -5.35 -25.96
N PRO A 324 3.49 -4.86 -27.19
CA PRO A 324 4.34 -3.88 -27.89
C PRO A 324 4.62 -2.58 -27.12
N HIS A 325 3.73 -2.17 -26.24
CA HIS A 325 3.86 -0.93 -25.46
C HIS A 325 4.90 -1.02 -24.31
N TYR A 326 5.29 -2.23 -23.87
CA TYR A 326 6.36 -2.39 -22.87
C TYR A 326 7.76 -2.44 -23.49
N ARG A 327 7.87 -2.72 -24.76
CA ARG A 327 9.14 -2.86 -25.49
C ARG A 327 10.03 -1.63 -25.33
N ASN A 328 9.47 -0.44 -25.58
CA ASN A 328 10.20 0.82 -25.49
C ASN A 328 10.68 1.15 -24.07
N ALA A 329 9.89 0.81 -23.06
CA ALA A 329 10.25 1.05 -21.67
C ALA A 329 11.42 0.16 -21.21
N ILE A 330 11.41 -1.10 -21.61
CA ILE A 330 12.48 -2.08 -21.30
C ILE A 330 13.77 -1.71 -22.06
N GLU A 331 13.69 -1.33 -23.32
CA GLU A 331 14.86 -0.89 -24.09
C GLU A 331 15.50 0.38 -23.45
N GLN A 332 14.70 1.34 -23.03
CA GLN A 332 15.20 2.53 -22.36
C GLN A 332 15.84 2.20 -21.00
N TYR A 333 15.26 1.28 -20.26
CA TYR A 333 15.80 0.83 -18.99
C TYR A 333 17.15 0.12 -19.17
N LEU A 334 17.25 -0.81 -20.09
CA LEU A 334 18.48 -1.54 -20.39
C LEU A 334 19.59 -0.63 -20.94
N ARG A 335 19.25 0.39 -21.76
CA ARG A 335 20.21 1.44 -22.19
C ARG A 335 20.77 2.24 -21.01
N LYS A 336 19.92 2.61 -20.05
CA LYS A 336 20.36 3.33 -18.85
C LYS A 336 21.25 2.49 -17.95
N LEU A 337 20.97 1.19 -17.81
CA LEU A 337 21.84 0.26 -17.08
C LEU A 337 23.23 0.10 -17.72
N ALA A 338 23.27 -0.07 -19.05
CA ALA A 338 24.53 -0.18 -19.77
C ALA A 338 25.39 1.09 -19.64
N ALA A 339 24.80 2.28 -19.77
CA ALA A 339 25.51 3.55 -19.60
C ALA A 339 26.06 3.77 -18.18
N ARG A 340 25.40 3.20 -17.15
CA ARG A 340 25.85 3.31 -15.75
C ARG A 340 27.04 2.40 -15.43
N GLN A 341 27.18 1.26 -16.12
CA GLN A 341 28.33 0.36 -15.97
C GLN A 341 29.61 0.94 -16.58
N GLU A 342 29.52 1.65 -17.71
CA GLU A 342 30.68 2.32 -18.33
C GLU A 342 31.25 3.45 -17.47
N THR A 343 30.42 4.16 -16.71
CA THR A 343 30.89 5.22 -15.77
C THR A 343 31.51 4.67 -14.49
N ARG A 344 31.34 3.38 -14.19
CA ARG A 344 31.91 2.73 -12.99
C ARG A 344 33.23 2.00 -13.26
N SER A 345 33.60 1.83 -14.53
CA SER A 345 34.84 1.17 -14.96
C SER A 345 35.92 2.15 -15.44
N ARG A 346 35.72 3.44 -15.27
CA ARG A 346 36.70 4.51 -15.36
C ARG A 346 36.92 5.13 -13.96
#